data_fbab7b60894e687a392fae13a93adc1e
#
_entry.id   fbab7b60894e687a392fae13a93adc1e
#
_cell.length_a   1.000
_cell.length_b   1.000
_cell.length_c   1.000
_cell.angle_alpha   90.00
_cell.angle_beta   90.00
_cell.angle_gamma   90.00
#
_symmetry.space_group_name_H-M   'P 1'
#
loop_
_entity.id
_entity.type
_entity.pdbx_description
1 polymer ?
#
loop_
_entity_poly.entity_id
_entity_poly.type
_entity_poly.pdbx_seq_one_letter_code
_entity_poly.pdbx_strand_id
1 'polypeptide(L)'
;CFAEGGAGEDLAFETVKEHLRALVVPGKTLVQLSGGEPTVRDDLPQIVAAAKEAGCQYVQLNTNGIRLAEDEGYVRSLAEAGLSFVFMQFDGMDDGIYRALRGRDLLGVKRQAIDNCARHNLGVTLVPTLVPQVNTQDIGNIIRFAVSQSPAVRGVHFQPVSYFGRI
;
A
#
# COMPACT_ATOMS: atom_id res chain seq x y z
N CYS A 1 -4.47 -9.53 7.85
CA CYS A 1 -3.88 -8.60 8.80
C CYS A 1 -3.83 -9.25 10.18
N PHE A 2 -2.65 -9.33 10.79
CA PHE A 2 -2.47 -9.93 12.12
C PHE A 2 -2.67 -8.89 13.25
N ALA A 3 -2.94 -7.63 12.90
CA ALA A 3 -3.18 -6.59 13.89
C ALA A 3 -4.47 -6.91 14.66
N GLU A 4 -4.36 -7.09 15.94
CA GLU A 4 -5.51 -7.05 16.81
C GLU A 4 -6.08 -5.63 16.75
N GLY A 5 -7.35 -5.50 16.37
CA GLY A 5 -8.07 -4.23 16.45
C GLY A 5 -8.26 -3.83 17.91
N GLY A 6 -7.18 -3.55 18.60
CA GLY A 6 -7.17 -2.95 19.92
C GLY A 6 -7.09 -1.43 19.76
N ALA A 7 -7.72 -0.69 20.64
CA ALA A 7 -7.56 0.76 20.77
C ALA A 7 -6.16 1.09 21.34
N GLY A 8 -5.11 0.69 20.59
CA GLY A 8 -3.76 1.19 20.84
C GLY A 8 -3.67 2.58 20.24
N GLU A 9 -3.20 3.53 21.01
CA GLU A 9 -2.83 4.84 20.48
C GLU A 9 -1.73 4.65 19.42
N ASP A 10 -1.83 5.37 18.31
CA ASP A 10 -0.77 5.42 17.31
C ASP A 10 0.53 5.91 17.97
N LEU A 11 1.65 5.30 17.60
CA LEU A 11 2.95 5.76 18.09
C LEU A 11 3.15 7.23 17.74
N ALA A 12 3.60 8.02 18.71
CA ALA A 12 3.95 9.41 18.47
C ALA A 12 5.06 9.51 17.40
N PHE A 13 5.02 10.56 16.60
CA PHE A 13 5.99 10.79 15.52
C PHE A 13 7.44 10.71 16.00
N GLU A 14 7.79 11.31 17.15
CA GLU A 14 9.15 11.28 17.68
C GLU A 14 9.59 9.85 18.07
N THR A 15 8.69 9.04 18.62
CA THR A 15 8.98 7.62 18.91
C THR A 15 9.27 6.83 17.62
N VAL A 16 8.49 7.06 16.56
CA VAL A 16 8.75 6.44 15.24
C VAL A 16 10.11 6.85 14.71
N LYS A 17 10.45 8.13 14.82
CA LYS A 17 11.73 8.69 14.38
C LYS A 17 12.92 8.10 15.15
N GLU A 18 12.79 7.91 16.46
CA GLU A 18 13.79 7.24 17.29
C GLU A 18 14.01 5.79 16.85
N HIS A 19 12.93 5.05 16.61
CA HIS A 19 13.00 3.68 16.10
C HIS A 19 13.70 3.61 14.73
N LEU A 20 13.37 4.52 13.81
CA LEU A 20 14.02 4.60 12.52
C LEU A 20 15.53 4.82 12.66
N ARG A 21 15.95 5.78 13.50
CA ARG A 21 17.38 6.03 13.76
C ARG A 21 18.11 4.84 14.36
N ALA A 22 17.43 4.07 15.21
CA ALA A 22 18.02 2.90 15.86
C ALA A 22 18.15 1.68 14.95
N LEU A 23 17.23 1.51 13.98
CA LEU A 23 17.11 0.29 13.17
C LEU A 23 17.68 0.44 11.76
N VAL A 24 17.80 1.66 11.25
CA VAL A 24 18.22 1.89 9.86
C VAL A 24 19.73 1.77 9.73
N VAL A 25 20.17 0.91 8.81
CA VAL A 25 21.54 0.88 8.31
C VAL A 25 21.57 1.66 7.02
N PRO A 26 22.24 2.83 6.95
CA PRO A 26 22.22 3.70 5.79
C PRO A 26 22.60 2.99 4.49
N GLY A 27 21.80 3.19 3.44
CA GLY A 27 22.00 2.61 2.12
C GLY A 27 21.72 1.09 2.00
N LYS A 28 21.28 0.43 3.09
CA LYS A 28 20.99 -1.02 3.11
C LYS A 28 19.58 -1.37 3.56
N THR A 29 18.92 -0.48 4.30
CA THR A 29 17.61 -0.78 4.90
C THR A 29 16.48 -0.41 3.96
N LEU A 30 15.55 -1.35 3.76
CA LEU A 30 14.22 -1.11 3.24
C LEU A 30 13.26 -1.02 4.43
N VAL A 31 12.47 0.03 4.51
CA VAL A 31 11.39 0.16 5.50
C VAL A 31 10.05 -0.03 4.81
N GLN A 32 9.23 -0.89 5.38
CA GLN A 32 7.86 -1.12 4.96
C GLN A 32 6.90 -0.51 5.98
N LEU A 33 6.20 0.54 5.58
CA LEU A 33 5.16 1.17 6.37
C LEU A 33 3.88 0.35 6.19
N SER A 34 3.44 -0.27 7.27
CA SER A 34 2.31 -1.19 7.32
C SER A 34 1.62 -1.11 8.68
N GLY A 35 0.53 -1.83 8.87
CA GLY A 35 -0.24 -1.85 10.11
C GLY A 35 -1.69 -2.13 9.83
N GLY A 36 -2.64 -1.41 10.45
CA GLY A 36 -4.04 -1.40 10.04
C GLY A 36 -4.16 -0.79 8.64
N GLU A 37 -4.25 0.52 8.56
CA GLU A 37 -4.14 1.28 7.31
C GLU A 37 -3.25 2.51 7.56
N PRO A 38 -1.99 2.53 7.07
CA PRO A 38 -1.06 3.62 7.38
C PRO A 38 -1.53 4.98 6.90
N THR A 39 -2.32 5.04 5.82
CA THR A 39 -2.76 6.30 5.23
C THR A 39 -3.82 7.04 6.05
N VAL A 40 -4.31 6.47 7.15
CA VAL A 40 -5.17 7.21 8.10
C VAL A 40 -4.39 8.30 8.86
N ARG A 41 -3.05 8.19 8.89
CA ARG A 41 -2.17 9.16 9.52
C ARG A 41 -1.92 10.37 8.60
N ASP A 42 -2.14 11.57 9.11
CA ASP A 42 -1.83 12.79 8.38
C ASP A 42 -0.33 13.11 8.37
N ASP A 43 0.42 12.60 9.35
CA ASP A 43 1.86 12.77 9.47
C ASP A 43 2.69 11.69 8.75
N LEU A 44 2.05 10.79 7.97
CA LEU A 44 2.76 9.76 7.23
C LEU A 44 3.83 10.31 6.26
N PRO A 45 3.61 11.44 5.54
CA PRO A 45 4.67 12.03 4.72
C PRO A 45 5.89 12.43 5.55
N GLN A 46 5.71 12.94 6.78
CA GLN A 46 6.82 13.28 7.68
C GLN A 46 7.57 12.00 8.13
N ILE A 47 6.85 10.89 8.37
CA ILE A 47 7.46 9.59 8.69
C ILE A 47 8.30 9.09 7.50
N VAL A 48 7.79 9.22 6.27
CA VAL A 48 8.55 8.88 5.05
C VAL A 48 9.82 9.71 4.96
N ALA A 49 9.73 11.03 5.15
CA ALA A 49 10.89 11.92 5.14
C ALA A 49 11.91 11.53 6.21
N ALA A 50 11.46 11.27 7.44
CA ALA A 50 12.33 10.83 8.54
C ALA A 50 13.04 9.49 8.23
N ALA A 51 12.37 8.55 7.57
CA ALA A 51 12.98 7.31 7.12
C ALA A 51 14.09 7.57 6.07
N LYS A 52 13.84 8.48 5.13
CA LYS A 52 14.86 8.88 4.14
C LYS A 52 16.04 9.61 4.78
N GLU A 53 15.78 10.52 5.73
CA GLU A 53 16.83 11.21 6.51
C GLU A 53 17.67 10.23 7.34
N ALA A 54 17.07 9.17 7.89
CA ALA A 54 17.79 8.12 8.58
C ALA A 54 18.67 7.26 7.65
N GLY A 55 18.53 7.41 6.32
CA GLY A 55 19.32 6.72 5.32
C GLY A 55 18.68 5.46 4.74
N CYS A 56 17.37 5.28 4.86
CA CYS A 56 16.67 4.18 4.21
C CYS A 56 16.88 4.23 2.69
N GLN A 57 17.33 3.12 2.11
CA GLN A 57 17.46 3.00 0.67
C GLN A 57 16.09 3.08 -0.01
N TYR A 58 15.14 2.34 0.51
CA TYR A 58 13.76 2.33 0.03
C TYR A 58 12.78 2.46 1.17
N VAL A 59 11.70 3.21 0.93
CA VAL A 59 10.54 3.31 1.81
C VAL A 59 9.32 2.84 1.02
N GLN A 60 8.70 1.77 1.48
CA GLN A 60 7.53 1.13 0.88
C GLN A 60 6.29 1.43 1.72
N LEU A 61 5.18 1.71 1.07
CA LEU A 61 3.87 1.86 1.71
C LEU A 61 2.95 0.70 1.33
N ASN A 62 2.44 -0.02 2.33
CA ASN A 62 1.34 -0.97 2.15
C ASN A 62 0.02 -0.27 2.49
N THR A 63 -0.93 -0.26 1.56
CA THR A 63 -2.19 0.46 1.73
C THR A 63 -3.36 -0.19 0.99
N ASN A 64 -4.56 0.06 1.47
CA ASN A 64 -5.79 -0.24 0.73
C ASN A 64 -6.02 0.74 -0.44
N GLY A 65 -5.29 1.84 -0.55
CA GLY A 65 -5.34 2.80 -1.65
C GLY A 65 -6.54 3.74 -1.65
N ILE A 66 -7.42 3.71 -0.66
CA ILE A 66 -8.63 4.55 -0.64
C ILE A 66 -8.26 6.02 -0.56
N ARG A 67 -7.44 6.40 0.42
CA ARG A 67 -7.00 7.80 0.56
C ARG A 67 -6.18 8.27 -0.64
N LEU A 68 -5.40 7.39 -1.27
CA LEU A 68 -4.65 7.74 -2.47
C LEU A 68 -5.56 8.08 -3.66
N ALA A 69 -6.76 7.49 -3.70
CA ALA A 69 -7.77 7.82 -4.71
C ALA A 69 -8.47 9.15 -4.42
N GLU A 70 -8.75 9.43 -3.15
CA GLU A 70 -9.57 10.56 -2.69
C GLU A 70 -8.76 11.86 -2.59
N ASP A 71 -7.46 11.78 -2.31
CA ASP A 71 -6.59 12.93 -2.02
C ASP A 71 -5.28 12.87 -2.83
N GLU A 72 -5.31 13.49 -4.03
CA GLU A 72 -4.11 13.60 -4.87
C GLU A 72 -3.02 14.47 -4.22
N GLY A 73 -3.40 15.46 -3.40
CA GLY A 73 -2.45 16.30 -2.65
C GLY A 73 -1.65 15.48 -1.65
N TYR A 74 -2.29 14.51 -1.01
CA TYR A 74 -1.62 13.58 -0.10
C TYR A 74 -0.65 12.65 -0.86
N VAL A 75 -1.02 12.15 -2.05
CA VAL A 75 -0.12 11.36 -2.91
C VAL A 75 1.12 12.17 -3.29
N ARG A 76 0.93 13.44 -3.69
CA ARG A 76 2.04 14.36 -3.97
C ARG A 76 2.97 14.51 -2.76
N SER A 77 2.41 14.75 -1.57
CA SER A 77 3.20 14.90 -0.34
C SER A 77 4.03 13.66 -0.01
N LEU A 78 3.49 12.45 -0.23
CA LEU A 78 4.22 11.19 -0.07
C LEU A 78 5.36 11.05 -1.08
N ALA A 79 5.13 11.43 -2.33
CA ALA A 79 6.15 11.38 -3.38
C ALA A 79 7.28 12.38 -3.10
N GLU A 80 6.95 13.62 -2.73
CA GLU A 80 7.90 14.68 -2.36
C GLU A 80 8.72 14.30 -1.10
N ALA A 81 8.12 13.59 -0.15
CA ALA A 81 8.79 13.06 1.02
C ALA A 81 9.79 11.91 0.70
N GLY A 82 9.77 11.38 -0.51
CA GLY A 82 10.69 10.34 -0.96
C GLY A 82 10.17 8.91 -0.81
N LEU A 83 8.84 8.72 -0.77
CA LEU A 83 8.26 7.38 -0.86
C LEU A 83 8.72 6.69 -2.14
N SER A 84 9.24 5.47 -2.03
CA SER A 84 9.86 4.80 -3.16
C SER A 84 8.84 4.07 -4.04
N PHE A 85 7.84 3.44 -3.44
CA PHE A 85 6.76 2.73 -4.14
C PHE A 85 5.62 2.35 -3.20
N VAL A 86 4.49 2.06 -3.80
CA VAL A 86 3.26 1.65 -3.11
C VAL A 86 2.97 0.18 -3.39
N PHE A 87 2.74 -0.60 -2.34
CA PHE A 87 2.10 -1.91 -2.40
C PHE A 87 0.62 -1.72 -2.11
N MET A 88 -0.19 -1.78 -3.15
CA MET A 88 -1.62 -1.49 -3.05
C MET A 88 -2.46 -2.74 -3.16
N GLN A 89 -3.32 -2.96 -2.19
CA GLN A 89 -4.33 -4.00 -2.25
C GLN A 89 -5.16 -3.86 -3.53
N PHE A 90 -5.23 -4.94 -4.33
CA PHE A 90 -5.94 -4.98 -5.60
C PHE A 90 -6.45 -6.40 -5.88
N ASP A 91 -7.67 -6.71 -5.46
CA ASP A 91 -8.13 -8.10 -5.37
C ASP A 91 -8.70 -8.66 -6.69
N GLY A 92 -9.00 -7.84 -7.69
CA GLY A 92 -9.56 -8.29 -8.97
C GLY A 92 -10.02 -7.17 -9.89
N MET A 93 -10.57 -7.56 -11.03
CA MET A 93 -11.06 -6.69 -12.09
C MET A 93 -12.59 -6.57 -12.13
N ASP A 94 -13.26 -7.02 -11.07
CA ASP A 94 -14.72 -6.99 -10.94
C ASP A 94 -15.15 -6.59 -9.54
N ASP A 95 -16.16 -5.70 -9.42
CA ASP A 95 -16.65 -5.24 -8.12
C ASP A 95 -17.36 -6.34 -7.32
N GLY A 96 -17.81 -7.41 -7.95
CA GLY A 96 -18.29 -8.62 -7.25
C GLY A 96 -17.22 -9.24 -6.36
N ILE A 97 -15.96 -9.26 -6.82
CA ILE A 97 -14.81 -9.71 -6.04
C ILE A 97 -14.61 -8.80 -4.83
N TYR A 98 -14.66 -7.49 -5.04
CA TYR A 98 -14.50 -6.52 -3.92
C TYR A 98 -15.66 -6.60 -2.93
N ARG A 99 -16.91 -6.76 -3.39
CA ARG A 99 -18.04 -6.99 -2.48
C ARG A 99 -17.85 -8.24 -1.64
N ALA A 100 -17.40 -9.33 -2.25
CA ALA A 100 -17.17 -10.60 -1.56
C ALA A 100 -16.04 -10.51 -0.52
N LEU A 101 -14.93 -9.81 -0.84
CA LEU A 101 -13.74 -9.77 0.01
C LEU A 101 -13.70 -8.55 0.94
N ARG A 102 -14.34 -7.43 0.56
CA ARG A 102 -14.22 -6.13 1.23
C ARG A 102 -15.55 -5.48 1.58
N GLY A 103 -16.67 -6.08 1.19
CA GLY A 103 -18.02 -5.61 1.52
C GLY A 103 -18.52 -4.40 0.71
N ARG A 104 -17.76 -3.92 -0.29
CA ARG A 104 -18.12 -2.74 -1.09
C ARG A 104 -17.45 -2.71 -2.46
N ASP A 105 -17.94 -1.88 -3.37
CA ASP A 105 -17.33 -1.64 -4.68
C ASP A 105 -16.05 -0.81 -4.53
N LEU A 106 -14.96 -1.27 -5.13
CA LEU A 106 -13.66 -0.60 -5.00
C LEU A 106 -12.85 -0.54 -6.29
N LEU A 107 -13.27 -1.18 -7.39
CA LEU A 107 -12.45 -1.19 -8.62
C LEU A 107 -12.18 0.23 -9.15
N GLY A 108 -13.20 1.10 -9.17
CA GLY A 108 -13.04 2.49 -9.56
C GLY A 108 -12.06 3.25 -8.66
N VAL A 109 -12.15 3.03 -7.35
CA VAL A 109 -11.25 3.63 -6.35
C VAL A 109 -9.80 3.18 -6.59
N LYS A 110 -9.58 1.88 -6.87
CA LYS A 110 -8.23 1.36 -7.14
C LYS A 110 -7.62 1.97 -8.41
N ARG A 111 -8.41 2.11 -9.47
CA ARG A 111 -7.96 2.76 -10.71
C ARG A 111 -7.59 4.23 -10.47
N GLN A 112 -8.44 4.98 -9.75
CA GLN A 112 -8.15 6.37 -9.41
C GLN A 112 -6.87 6.52 -8.58
N ALA A 113 -6.64 5.61 -7.61
CA ALA A 113 -5.40 5.61 -6.83
C ALA A 113 -4.16 5.39 -7.71
N ILE A 114 -4.23 4.47 -8.69
CA ILE A 114 -3.15 4.24 -9.66
C ILE A 114 -2.89 5.50 -10.49
N ASP A 115 -3.96 6.13 -10.99
CA ASP A 115 -3.86 7.35 -11.79
C ASP A 115 -3.23 8.50 -11.00
N ASN A 116 -3.63 8.69 -9.74
CA ASN A 116 -3.03 9.70 -8.87
C ASN A 116 -1.55 9.41 -8.58
N CYS A 117 -1.19 8.15 -8.31
CA CYS A 117 0.21 7.75 -8.14
C CYS A 117 1.03 8.00 -9.42
N ALA A 118 0.47 7.68 -10.60
CA ALA A 118 1.13 7.86 -11.88
C ALA A 118 1.48 9.33 -12.16
N ARG A 119 0.59 10.28 -11.84
CA ARG A 119 0.81 11.73 -12.01
C ARG A 119 2.01 12.24 -11.19
N HIS A 120 2.33 11.57 -10.09
CA HIS A 120 3.44 11.93 -9.21
C HIS A 120 4.64 10.97 -9.32
N ASN A 121 4.74 10.19 -10.41
CA ASN A 121 5.83 9.23 -10.66
C ASN A 121 5.99 8.16 -9.56
N LEU A 122 4.97 7.92 -8.78
CA LEU A 122 4.96 6.95 -7.70
C LEU A 122 4.51 5.58 -8.23
N GLY A 123 5.45 4.65 -8.37
CA GLY A 123 5.17 3.32 -8.88
C GLY A 123 4.31 2.48 -7.95
N VAL A 124 3.37 1.72 -8.51
CA VAL A 124 2.45 0.86 -7.77
C VAL A 124 2.73 -0.61 -8.06
N THR A 125 2.80 -1.43 -7.03
CA THR A 125 2.71 -2.90 -7.12
C THR A 125 1.32 -3.32 -6.66
N LEU A 126 0.61 -4.05 -7.50
CA LEU A 126 -0.71 -4.59 -7.15
C LEU A 126 -0.55 -5.81 -6.25
N VAL A 127 -1.33 -5.88 -5.18
CA VAL A 127 -1.26 -6.97 -4.19
C VAL A 127 -2.61 -7.65 -4.05
N PRO A 128 -2.92 -8.64 -4.92
CA PRO A 128 -4.14 -9.44 -4.80
C PRO A 128 -4.01 -10.47 -3.68
N THR A 129 -5.00 -10.50 -2.78
CA THR A 129 -5.19 -11.64 -1.88
C THR A 129 -5.99 -12.71 -2.62
N LEU A 130 -5.34 -13.83 -2.96
CA LEU A 130 -5.97 -14.90 -3.70
C LEU A 130 -6.81 -15.79 -2.78
N VAL A 131 -8.10 -15.84 -3.05
CA VAL A 131 -9.07 -16.69 -2.34
C VAL A 131 -9.67 -17.67 -3.33
N PRO A 132 -9.54 -18.99 -3.09
CA PRO A 132 -10.11 -20.02 -3.97
C PRO A 132 -11.60 -19.77 -4.23
N GLN A 133 -12.04 -19.96 -5.47
CA GLN A 133 -13.43 -19.78 -5.95
C GLN A 133 -13.95 -18.33 -5.92
N VAL A 134 -13.18 -17.36 -5.40
CA VAL A 134 -13.57 -15.94 -5.39
C VAL A 134 -12.86 -15.16 -6.49
N ASN A 135 -11.51 -15.23 -6.55
CA ASN A 135 -10.74 -14.43 -7.51
C ASN A 135 -9.56 -15.15 -8.17
N THR A 136 -9.35 -16.43 -7.91
CA THR A 136 -8.26 -17.18 -8.57
C THR A 136 -8.41 -17.25 -10.09
N GLN A 137 -9.64 -17.23 -10.60
CA GLN A 137 -9.94 -17.18 -12.04
C GLN A 137 -9.63 -15.82 -12.66
N ASP A 138 -9.45 -14.77 -11.85
CA ASP A 138 -9.21 -13.40 -12.32
C ASP A 138 -7.70 -13.05 -12.45
N ILE A 139 -6.80 -13.95 -12.08
CA ILE A 139 -5.34 -13.77 -12.13
C ILE A 139 -4.90 -13.24 -13.52
N GLY A 140 -5.38 -13.85 -14.60
CA GLY A 140 -5.03 -13.44 -15.96
C GLY A 140 -5.51 -12.03 -16.31
N ASN A 141 -6.67 -11.58 -15.81
CA ASN A 141 -7.19 -10.25 -15.99
C ASN A 141 -6.35 -9.22 -15.22
N ILE A 142 -5.98 -9.53 -13.98
CA ILE A 142 -5.10 -8.68 -13.16
C ILE A 142 -3.75 -8.48 -13.84
N ILE A 143 -3.14 -9.54 -14.39
CA ILE A 143 -1.86 -9.44 -15.10
C ILE A 143 -1.99 -8.58 -16.36
N ARG A 144 -3.02 -8.81 -17.18
CA ARG A 144 -3.27 -7.98 -18.39
C ARG A 144 -3.47 -6.51 -18.03
N PHE A 145 -4.23 -6.24 -16.98
CA PHE A 145 -4.42 -4.87 -16.48
C PHE A 145 -3.09 -4.27 -16.03
N ALA A 146 -2.30 -4.97 -15.21
CA ALA A 146 -1.00 -4.47 -14.74
C ALA A 146 -0.07 -4.12 -15.91
N VAL A 147 0.00 -4.96 -16.94
CA VAL A 147 0.79 -4.71 -18.15
C VAL A 147 0.28 -3.47 -18.90
N SER A 148 -1.05 -3.32 -19.04
CA SER A 148 -1.65 -2.16 -19.72
C SER A 148 -1.44 -0.83 -18.98
N GLN A 149 -1.16 -0.88 -17.67
CA GLN A 149 -0.90 0.30 -16.83
C GLN A 149 0.59 0.59 -16.63
N SER A 150 1.48 -0.10 -17.34
CA SER A 150 2.92 0.20 -17.29
C SER A 150 3.19 1.59 -17.91
N PRO A 151 4.12 2.42 -17.32
CA PRO A 151 5.01 2.13 -16.19
C PRO A 151 4.44 2.48 -14.80
N ALA A 152 3.19 2.94 -14.69
CA ALA A 152 2.59 3.29 -13.40
C ALA A 152 2.48 2.05 -12.49
N VAL A 153 1.99 0.94 -13.03
CA VAL A 153 2.02 -0.35 -12.36
C VAL A 153 3.31 -1.06 -12.73
N ARG A 154 4.13 -1.39 -11.71
CA ARG A 154 5.46 -1.99 -11.87
C ARG A 154 5.49 -3.48 -11.63
N GLY A 155 4.45 -4.05 -11.06
CA GLY A 155 4.38 -5.48 -10.78
C GLY A 155 3.08 -5.90 -10.13
N VAL A 156 2.94 -7.22 -9.99
CA VAL A 156 1.85 -7.86 -9.24
C VAL A 156 2.47 -8.83 -8.24
N HIS A 157 2.08 -8.70 -6.98
CA HIS A 157 2.52 -9.56 -5.89
C HIS A 157 1.32 -10.37 -5.38
N PHE A 158 1.14 -11.58 -5.88
CA PHE A 158 0.04 -12.46 -5.46
C PHE A 158 0.27 -13.02 -4.07
N GLN A 159 -0.72 -12.85 -3.18
CA GLN A 159 -0.71 -13.37 -1.81
C GLN A 159 -1.82 -14.41 -1.65
N PRO A 160 -1.52 -15.72 -1.62
CA PRO A 160 -2.52 -16.71 -1.27
C PRO A 160 -3.06 -16.43 0.14
N VAL A 161 -4.39 -16.56 0.30
CA VAL A 161 -5.00 -16.45 1.61
C VAL A 161 -4.43 -17.51 2.56
N SER A 162 -4.07 -17.08 3.77
CA SER A 162 -3.62 -17.98 4.84
C SER A 162 -4.61 -17.88 6.00
N TYR A 163 -5.08 -19.02 6.45
CA TYR A 163 -6.03 -19.14 7.56
C TYR A 163 -5.26 -19.25 8.89
N PHE A 164 -4.68 -18.13 9.35
CA PHE A 164 -4.04 -18.01 10.65
C PHE A 164 -4.76 -16.97 11.50
N GLY A 165 -4.86 -17.22 12.79
CA GLY A 165 -5.46 -16.27 13.73
C GLY A 165 -6.98 -16.38 13.79
N ARG A 166 -7.67 -15.24 13.81
CA ARG A 166 -9.14 -15.21 13.90
C ARG A 166 -9.76 -15.66 12.57
N ILE A 167 -10.49 -16.79 12.64
CA ILE A 167 -11.41 -17.28 11.60
C ILE A 167 -12.82 -16.86 12.02
#